data_37cdd7519ad9fd065dbf3308119c95d2
#
_entry.id   37cdd7519ad9fd065dbf3308119c95d2
#
_cell.length_a   1.000
_cell.length_b   1.000
_cell.length_c   1.000
_cell.angle_alpha   90.00
_cell.angle_beta   90.00
_cell.angle_gamma   90.00
#
_symmetry.space_group_name_H-M   'P 1'
#
loop_
_entity.id
_entity.type
_entity.pdbx_description
1 polymer ?
#
loop_
_entity_poly.entity_id
_entity_poly.type
_entity_poly.pdbx_seq_one_letter_code
_entity_poly.pdbx_strand_id
1 'polypeptide(L)'
;MPLKKVSSNSGAVQIDDLMGEVANLQMYSPETAIGYIMIFNVAEDGVSRKHDCTWSELLRKRLRSITCRKAPHWTIGTIEASAFIEVDFSSGPKLISGAEELPSMFDTLVELVRERNPDLAGQRS
;
A
#
# COMPACT_ATOMS: atom_id res chain seq x y z
N MET A 1 -22.38 16.08 -1.62
CA MET A 1 -21.92 15.33 -2.78
C MET A 1 -21.93 13.85 -2.45
N PRO A 2 -22.75 13.06 -3.12
CA PRO A 2 -22.76 11.64 -2.81
C PRO A 2 -21.39 11.05 -3.13
N LEU A 3 -20.84 10.33 -2.17
CA LEU A 3 -19.63 9.56 -2.41
C LEU A 3 -19.91 8.62 -3.57
N LYS A 4 -19.14 8.77 -4.62
CA LYS A 4 -19.23 7.90 -5.78
C LYS A 4 -19.03 6.47 -5.28
N LYS A 5 -20.02 5.63 -5.54
CA LYS A 5 -19.91 4.21 -5.17
C LYS A 5 -18.65 3.64 -5.86
N VAL A 6 -17.65 3.34 -5.08
CA VAL A 6 -16.42 2.77 -5.61
C VAL A 6 -16.73 1.34 -6.00
N SER A 7 -16.75 1.06 -7.30
CA SER A 7 -16.89 -0.32 -7.76
C SER A 7 -15.64 -1.11 -7.38
N SER A 8 -15.79 -2.42 -7.21
CA SER A 8 -14.66 -3.30 -6.89
C SER A 8 -13.50 -3.21 -7.89
N ASN A 9 -13.78 -2.79 -9.13
CA ASN A 9 -12.75 -2.53 -10.14
C ASN A 9 -11.90 -1.30 -9.83
N SER A 10 -12.43 -0.34 -9.07
CA SER A 10 -11.72 0.89 -8.74
C SER A 10 -10.46 0.63 -7.91
N GLY A 11 -10.48 -0.37 -7.05
CA GLY A 11 -9.30 -0.75 -6.26
C GLY A 11 -8.14 -1.21 -7.12
N ALA A 12 -8.42 -2.02 -8.15
CA ALA A 12 -7.40 -2.48 -9.09
C ALA A 12 -6.82 -1.32 -9.90
N VAL A 13 -7.69 -0.40 -10.36
CA VAL A 13 -7.27 0.81 -11.08
C VAL A 13 -6.40 1.69 -10.18
N GLN A 14 -6.76 1.84 -8.91
CA GLN A 14 -5.98 2.61 -7.94
C GLN A 14 -4.57 2.05 -7.77
N ILE A 15 -4.40 0.73 -7.75
CA ILE A 15 -3.07 0.11 -7.64
C ILE A 15 -2.26 0.38 -8.90
N ASP A 16 -2.86 0.28 -10.08
CA ASP A 16 -2.18 0.56 -11.34
C ASP A 16 -1.75 2.03 -11.41
N ASP A 17 -2.60 2.95 -11.00
CA ASP A 17 -2.29 4.38 -10.93
C ASP A 17 -1.17 4.65 -9.92
N LEU A 18 -1.21 3.98 -8.78
CA LEU A 18 -0.17 4.08 -7.76
C LEU A 18 1.19 3.69 -8.32
N MET A 19 1.26 2.56 -9.05
CA MET A 19 2.53 2.10 -9.64
C MET A 19 3.11 3.13 -10.60
N GLY A 20 2.26 3.79 -11.39
CA GLY A 20 2.69 4.85 -12.31
C GLY A 20 3.22 6.07 -11.57
N GLU A 21 2.54 6.53 -10.54
CA GLU A 21 2.97 7.67 -9.72
C GLU A 21 4.28 7.37 -8.98
N VAL A 22 4.38 6.19 -8.41
CA VAL A 22 5.58 5.71 -7.72
C VAL A 22 6.76 5.65 -8.68
N ALA A 23 6.56 5.13 -9.88
CA ALA A 23 7.60 5.05 -10.90
C ALA A 23 8.15 6.43 -11.22
N ASN A 24 7.29 7.44 -11.36
CA ASN A 24 7.70 8.82 -11.61
C ASN A 24 8.55 9.37 -10.46
N LEU A 25 8.15 9.17 -9.22
CA LEU A 25 8.93 9.59 -8.06
C LEU A 25 10.30 8.91 -8.02
N GLN A 26 10.36 7.63 -8.34
CA GLN A 26 11.59 6.85 -8.31
C GLN A 26 12.56 7.23 -9.41
N MET A 27 12.07 7.76 -10.53
CA MET A 27 12.94 8.28 -11.57
C MET A 27 13.69 9.53 -11.11
N TYR A 28 13.08 10.36 -10.25
CA TYR A 28 13.72 11.53 -9.68
C TYR A 28 14.54 11.21 -8.43
N SER A 29 14.09 10.29 -7.62
CA SER A 29 14.73 9.93 -6.35
C SER A 29 14.60 8.44 -6.09
N PRO A 30 15.50 7.61 -6.66
CA PRO A 30 15.43 6.16 -6.51
C PRO A 30 15.54 5.66 -5.07
N GLU A 31 16.11 6.48 -4.20
CA GLU A 31 16.37 6.11 -2.81
C GLU A 31 15.20 6.42 -1.87
N THR A 32 14.16 7.10 -2.37
CA THR A 32 12.99 7.45 -1.57
C THR A 32 12.26 6.18 -1.10
N ALA A 33 12.03 6.07 0.19
CA ALA A 33 11.21 5.00 0.76
C ALA A 33 9.75 5.41 0.71
N ILE A 34 8.93 4.59 0.06
CA ILE A 34 7.52 4.89 -0.16
C ILE A 34 6.67 3.85 0.56
N GLY A 35 5.77 4.33 1.42
CA GLY A 35 4.75 3.51 2.05
C GLY A 35 3.37 3.85 1.49
N TYR A 36 2.50 2.85 1.42
CA TYR A 36 1.15 3.03 0.94
C TYR A 36 0.14 2.39 1.89
N ILE A 37 -0.88 3.15 2.23
CA ILE A 37 -1.98 2.66 3.07
C ILE A 37 -3.23 2.56 2.20
N MET A 38 -3.75 1.36 2.03
CA MET A 38 -5.02 1.15 1.35
C MET A 38 -6.11 0.93 2.38
N ILE A 39 -7.17 1.72 2.28
CA ILE A 39 -8.34 1.59 3.14
C ILE A 39 -9.47 1.01 2.29
N PHE A 40 -9.96 -0.15 2.69
CA PHE A 40 -10.99 -0.88 1.95
C PHE A 40 -12.28 -0.95 2.76
N ASN A 41 -13.40 -0.58 2.13
CA ASN A 41 -14.72 -0.67 2.75
C ASN A 41 -15.28 -2.09 2.57
N VAL A 42 -15.33 -2.86 3.65
CA VAL A 42 -15.79 -4.25 3.59
C VAL A 42 -17.26 -4.38 3.21
N ALA A 43 -18.05 -3.31 3.40
CA ALA A 43 -19.45 -3.31 2.97
C ALA A 43 -19.60 -3.44 1.44
N GLU A 44 -18.55 -3.08 0.70
CA GLU A 44 -18.53 -3.17 -0.76
C GLU A 44 -17.78 -4.41 -1.26
N ASP A 45 -17.37 -5.30 -0.37
CA ASP A 45 -16.68 -6.52 -0.76
C ASP A 45 -17.62 -7.47 -1.51
N GLY A 46 -17.04 -8.30 -2.34
CA GLY A 46 -17.77 -9.26 -3.14
C GLY A 46 -16.82 -10.29 -3.74
N VAL A 47 -17.36 -11.22 -4.48
CA VAL A 47 -16.58 -12.28 -5.12
C VAL A 47 -16.25 -11.88 -6.54
N SER A 48 -14.97 -11.94 -6.90
CA SER A 48 -14.53 -11.80 -8.27
C SER A 48 -14.67 -13.16 -8.97
N ARG A 49 -15.61 -13.25 -9.92
CA ARG A 49 -15.83 -14.48 -10.68
C ARG A 49 -14.60 -14.87 -11.52
N LYS A 50 -13.88 -13.88 -12.00
CA LYS A 50 -12.68 -14.09 -12.82
C LYS A 50 -11.52 -14.69 -12.02
N HIS A 51 -11.41 -14.33 -10.74
CA HIS A 51 -10.26 -14.68 -9.90
C HIS A 51 -10.61 -15.70 -8.81
N ASP A 52 -11.88 -16.08 -8.70
CA ASP A 52 -12.39 -17.06 -7.72
C ASP A 52 -11.98 -16.70 -6.28
N CYS A 53 -12.03 -15.42 -5.95
CA CYS A 53 -11.74 -14.91 -4.60
C CYS A 53 -12.48 -13.61 -4.36
N THR A 54 -12.49 -13.13 -3.13
CA THR A 54 -13.09 -11.84 -2.81
C THR A 54 -12.22 -10.70 -3.34
N TRP A 55 -12.85 -9.53 -3.54
CA TRP A 55 -12.12 -8.34 -3.97
C TRP A 55 -11.07 -7.91 -2.95
N SER A 56 -11.37 -8.02 -1.65
CA SER A 56 -10.41 -7.72 -0.60
C SER A 56 -9.18 -8.61 -0.69
N GLU A 57 -9.37 -9.91 -0.90
CA GLU A 57 -8.25 -10.85 -1.07
C GLU A 57 -7.42 -10.52 -2.29
N LEU A 58 -8.07 -10.21 -3.41
CA LEU A 58 -7.38 -9.86 -4.65
C LEU A 58 -6.55 -8.59 -4.50
N LEU A 59 -7.14 -7.53 -3.91
CA LEU A 59 -6.45 -6.26 -3.70
C LEU A 59 -5.29 -6.41 -2.73
N ARG A 60 -5.48 -7.16 -1.65
CA ARG A 60 -4.42 -7.45 -0.69
C ARG A 60 -3.26 -8.18 -1.36
N LYS A 61 -3.55 -9.16 -2.18
CA LYS A 61 -2.54 -9.92 -2.92
C LYS A 61 -1.78 -9.04 -3.90
N ARG A 62 -2.48 -8.18 -4.64
CA ARG A 62 -1.85 -7.23 -5.58
C ARG A 62 -0.96 -6.24 -4.86
N LEU A 63 -1.43 -5.69 -3.76
CA LEU A 63 -0.64 -4.77 -2.96
C LEU A 63 0.63 -5.42 -2.44
N ARG A 64 0.54 -6.66 -1.96
CA ARG A 64 1.72 -7.43 -1.53
C ARG A 64 2.70 -7.67 -2.66
N SER A 65 2.21 -7.91 -3.88
CA SER A 65 3.08 -8.19 -5.03
C SER A 65 3.93 -7.01 -5.45
N ILE A 66 3.52 -5.78 -5.13
CA ILE A 66 4.28 -4.56 -5.43
C ILE A 66 5.01 -4.01 -4.22
N THR A 67 5.03 -4.73 -3.10
CA THR A 67 5.65 -4.31 -1.84
C THR A 67 7.00 -5.01 -1.64
N CYS A 68 7.84 -4.43 -0.78
CA CYS A 68 9.17 -4.92 -0.40
C CYS A 68 10.26 -4.61 -1.42
N ARG A 69 10.19 -3.42 -2.03
CA ARG A 69 11.27 -2.92 -2.90
C ARG A 69 12.53 -2.65 -2.07
N LYS A 70 13.62 -3.31 -2.44
CA LYS A 70 14.92 -3.12 -1.77
C LYS A 70 16.06 -3.65 -2.63
N ALA A 71 17.29 -3.33 -2.26
CA ALA A 71 18.47 -3.86 -2.92
C ALA A 71 18.53 -5.39 -2.82
N PRO A 72 19.00 -6.12 -3.82
CA PRO A 72 19.49 -5.61 -5.11
C PRO A 72 18.40 -5.40 -6.16
N HIS A 73 17.14 -5.69 -5.82
CA HIS A 73 16.01 -5.62 -6.74
C HIS A 73 15.30 -4.26 -6.58
N TRP A 74 15.73 -3.29 -7.40
CA TRP A 74 15.17 -1.95 -7.41
C TRP A 74 14.07 -1.82 -8.47
N THR A 75 13.05 -2.67 -8.39
CA THR A 75 11.98 -2.70 -9.38
C THR A 75 11.17 -1.41 -9.35
N ILE A 76 11.20 -0.66 -10.46
CA ILE A 76 10.46 0.60 -10.60
C ILE A 76 8.96 0.31 -10.56
N GLY A 77 8.23 1.17 -9.86
CA GLY A 77 6.78 1.03 -9.68
C GLY A 77 6.37 0.21 -8.48
N THR A 78 7.34 -0.39 -7.77
CA THR A 78 7.08 -1.10 -6.53
C THR A 78 7.40 -0.23 -5.32
N ILE A 79 6.83 -0.55 -4.16
CA ILE A 79 6.94 0.25 -2.94
C ILE A 79 7.67 -0.51 -1.84
N GLU A 80 8.18 0.23 -0.87
CA GLU A 80 8.94 -0.33 0.22
C GLU A 80 8.10 -1.03 1.27
N ALA A 81 6.96 -0.44 1.61
CA ALA A 81 6.08 -0.98 2.63
C ALA A 81 4.62 -0.62 2.36
N SER A 82 3.71 -1.41 2.90
CA SER A 82 2.28 -1.17 2.73
C SER A 82 1.48 -1.64 3.93
N ALA A 83 0.26 -1.12 4.05
CA ALA A 83 -0.73 -1.58 5.01
C ALA A 83 -2.09 -1.64 4.32
N PHE A 84 -2.85 -2.69 4.60
CA PHE A 84 -4.19 -2.88 4.09
C PHE A 84 -5.17 -2.85 5.25
N ILE A 85 -5.98 -1.80 5.31
CA ILE A 85 -6.90 -1.56 6.43
C ILE A 85 -8.33 -1.78 5.95
N GLU A 86 -9.05 -2.62 6.64
CA GLU A 86 -10.46 -2.89 6.37
C GLU A 86 -11.33 -2.10 7.33
N VAL A 87 -12.28 -1.34 6.78
CA VAL A 87 -13.25 -0.56 7.55
C VAL A 87 -14.65 -0.87 7.03
N ASP A 88 -15.64 -0.68 7.89
CA ASP A 88 -17.05 -0.81 7.53
C ASP A 88 -17.72 0.55 7.69
N PHE A 89 -18.23 1.10 6.59
CA PHE A 89 -18.90 2.38 6.57
C PHE A 89 -20.43 2.25 6.52
N SER A 90 -20.96 1.03 6.58
CA SER A 90 -22.42 0.82 6.41
C SER A 90 -23.27 1.47 7.49
N SER A 91 -22.77 1.56 8.71
CA SER A 91 -23.47 2.16 9.84
C SER A 91 -22.60 3.16 10.62
N GLY A 92 -21.73 3.88 9.91
CA GLY A 92 -20.70 4.74 10.47
C GLY A 92 -19.35 4.06 10.45
N PRO A 93 -18.25 4.85 10.46
CA PRO A 93 -16.92 4.28 10.32
C PRO A 93 -16.59 3.33 11.47
N LYS A 94 -16.25 2.09 11.12
CA LYS A 94 -15.85 1.07 12.07
C LYS A 94 -14.63 0.33 11.55
N LEU A 95 -13.57 0.34 12.33
CA LEU A 95 -12.35 -0.40 12.00
C LEU A 95 -12.60 -1.90 12.18
N ILE A 96 -12.33 -2.68 11.13
CA ILE A 96 -12.48 -4.13 11.12
C ILE A 96 -11.13 -4.81 11.37
N SER A 97 -10.12 -4.47 10.57
CA SER A 97 -8.79 -5.09 10.69
C SER A 97 -7.71 -4.26 10.00
N GLY A 98 -6.46 -4.62 10.22
CA GLY A 98 -5.32 -4.09 9.49
C GLY A 98 -4.58 -2.95 10.17
N ALA A 99 -5.16 -2.31 11.19
CA ALA A 99 -4.50 -1.20 11.88
C ALA A 99 -3.16 -1.63 12.50
N GLU A 100 -3.03 -2.88 12.87
CA GLU A 100 -1.80 -3.46 13.42
C GLU A 100 -0.66 -3.50 12.40
N GLU A 101 -0.95 -3.36 11.11
CA GLU A 101 0.06 -3.31 10.06
C GLU A 101 0.77 -1.96 10.00
N LEU A 102 0.18 -0.90 10.54
CA LEU A 102 0.74 0.45 10.49
C LEU A 102 2.08 0.59 11.21
N PRO A 103 2.23 0.15 12.47
CA PRO A 103 3.53 0.24 13.13
C PRO A 103 4.63 -0.51 12.39
N SER A 104 4.33 -1.70 11.89
CA SER A 104 5.28 -2.50 11.11
C SER A 104 5.68 -1.79 9.82
N MET A 105 4.73 -1.17 9.13
CA MET A 105 5.01 -0.40 7.93
C MET A 105 5.95 0.77 8.22
N PHE A 106 5.67 1.55 9.26
CA PHE A 106 6.50 2.69 9.63
C PHE A 106 7.90 2.25 10.08
N ASP A 107 8.01 1.16 10.84
CA ASP A 107 9.30 0.62 11.26
C ASP A 107 10.15 0.23 10.04
N THR A 108 9.54 -0.43 9.07
CA THR A 108 10.21 -0.80 7.81
C THR A 108 10.71 0.43 7.06
N LEU A 109 9.87 1.46 6.95
CA LEU A 109 10.25 2.71 6.27
C LEU A 109 11.43 3.39 6.96
N VAL A 110 11.40 3.48 8.29
CA VAL A 110 12.48 4.09 9.07
C VAL A 110 13.79 3.32 8.90
N GLU A 111 13.73 2.00 8.96
CA GLU A 111 14.91 1.15 8.72
C GLU A 111 15.53 1.39 7.35
N LEU A 112 14.70 1.40 6.32
CA LEU A 112 15.17 1.60 4.95
C LEU A 112 15.75 2.99 4.74
N VAL A 113 15.16 4.02 5.33
CA VAL A 113 15.70 5.39 5.27
C VAL A 113 17.08 5.44 5.92
N ARG A 114 17.25 4.75 7.06
CA ARG A 114 18.56 4.69 7.73
C ARG A 114 19.60 3.96 6.90
N GLU A 115 19.24 2.83 6.29
CA GLU A 115 20.13 2.08 5.42
C GLU A 115 20.59 2.90 4.22
N ARG A 116 19.66 3.63 3.61
CA ARG A 116 19.92 4.40 2.39
C ARG A 116 20.59 5.74 2.66
N ASN A 117 20.63 6.17 3.92
CA ASN A 117 21.20 7.45 4.33
C ASN A 117 22.09 7.24 5.57
N PRO A 118 23.26 6.59 5.41
CA PRO A 118 24.12 6.26 6.56
C PRO A 118 24.56 7.48 7.36
N ASP A 119 24.68 8.64 6.72
CA ASP A 119 25.05 9.89 7.38
C ASP A 119 24.02 10.31 8.42
N LEU A 120 22.73 10.06 8.15
CA LEU A 120 21.67 10.33 9.12
C LEU A 120 21.77 9.41 10.34
N ALA A 121 22.09 8.15 10.11
CA ALA A 121 22.28 7.19 11.19
C ALA A 121 23.52 7.54 12.03
N GLY A 122 24.59 8.03 11.42
CA GLY A 122 25.81 8.44 12.10
C GLY A 122 25.68 9.71 12.93
N GLN A 123 24.68 10.54 12.66
CA GLN A 123 24.43 11.78 13.41
C GLN A 123 23.68 11.55 14.73
N ARG A 124 23.23 10.33 14.98
CA ARG A 124 22.57 9.96 16.21
C ARG A 124 23.60 9.41 17.19
N SER A 125 24.19 10.28 17.86
CA SER A 125 24.99 9.91 19.01
C SER A 125 24.19 10.04 20.29
#